data_61a3cfd10a88d58e13c1a08e874809e6
#
_entry.id   61a3cfd10a88d58e13c1a08e874809e6
#
_cell.length_a   1.000
_cell.length_b   1.000
_cell.length_c   1.000
_cell.angle_alpha   90.00
_cell.angle_beta   90.00
_cell.angle_gamma   90.00
#
_symmetry.space_group_name_H-M   'P 1'
#
loop_
_entity.id
_entity.type
_entity.pdbx_description
1 polymer ?
#
loop_
_entity_poly.entity_id
_entity_poly.type
_entity_poly.pdbx_seq_one_letter_code
_entity_poly.pdbx_strand_id
1 'polypeptide(L)'
;AEINQLRGDSGGTVTGRFSMNNPNLQQIPARNKDLGPRIRSLFIPEEHCKWGCFDYSQQEPRLVVHYAALQGFYSVEDVVDAYKGGDADFHQIVADMADIGRFQAKTINLGLFYGMGKNKLQAELGINKLQAEELFKQYHSKVPFVKQLMDAVMDRAQRKGKVRTLLGRLCRFHLWEPNQFGIHKPLPHDDALAEHGPGIRRA
;
A
#
# COMPACT_ATOMS: atom_id res chain seq x y z
N ALA A 1 21.89 -7.65 13.51
CA ALA A 1 20.62 -6.97 13.14
C ALA A 1 19.55 -7.30 14.17
N GLU A 2 18.77 -6.29 14.53
CA GLU A 2 17.65 -6.41 15.46
C GLU A 2 16.34 -6.31 14.70
N ILE A 3 15.37 -7.14 15.06
CA ILE A 3 14.03 -7.12 14.44
C ILE A 3 13.05 -6.52 15.43
N ASN A 4 12.43 -5.41 15.05
CA ASN A 4 11.38 -4.76 15.82
C ASN A 4 10.01 -5.24 15.34
N GLN A 5 9.36 -6.04 16.17
CA GLN A 5 8.01 -6.60 15.89
C GLN A 5 6.90 -5.62 16.23
N LEU A 6 7.11 -4.82 17.28
CA LEU A 6 6.18 -3.82 17.77
C LEU A 6 6.83 -2.43 17.72
N ARG A 7 6.03 -1.40 17.65
CA ARG A 7 6.52 -0.02 17.80
C ARG A 7 6.86 0.24 19.26
N GLY A 8 8.08 0.68 19.50
CA GLY A 8 8.59 1.17 20.79
C GLY A 8 9.50 2.37 20.56
N ASP A 9 10.16 2.82 21.62
CA ASP A 9 11.06 3.99 21.59
C ASP A 9 12.27 3.77 20.68
N SER A 10 12.73 2.53 20.56
CA SER A 10 13.91 2.14 19.75
C SER A 10 13.61 1.81 18.29
N GLY A 11 12.35 1.75 17.88
CA GLY A 11 11.99 1.43 16.49
C GLY A 11 10.60 0.81 16.34
N GLY A 12 10.39 0.13 15.21
CA GLY A 12 9.11 -0.48 14.88
C GLY A 12 8.25 0.38 13.95
N THR A 13 7.12 -0.17 13.51
CA THR A 13 6.17 0.50 12.61
C THR A 13 4.78 0.59 13.21
N VAL A 14 4.04 1.63 12.86
CA VAL A 14 2.62 1.77 13.25
C VAL A 14 1.71 0.79 12.51
N THR A 15 2.15 0.30 11.35
CA THR A 15 1.37 -0.60 10.49
C THR A 15 1.42 -2.06 10.95
N GLY A 16 2.37 -2.42 11.82
CA GLY A 16 2.64 -3.79 12.25
C GLY A 16 3.54 -4.59 11.30
N ARG A 17 4.12 -3.94 10.29
CA ARG A 17 5.25 -4.52 9.56
C ARG A 17 6.46 -4.58 10.48
N PHE A 18 7.30 -5.60 10.33
CA PHE A 18 8.59 -5.62 11.00
C PHE A 18 9.49 -4.50 10.47
N SER A 19 10.30 -3.93 11.32
CA SER A 19 11.43 -3.08 10.92
C SER A 19 12.73 -3.66 11.47
N MET A 20 13.84 -3.30 10.88
CA MET A 20 15.16 -3.74 11.30
C MET A 20 16.08 -2.56 11.55
N ASN A 21 16.97 -2.72 12.52
CA ASN A 21 18.06 -1.78 12.84
C ASN A 21 19.32 -2.56 13.22
N ASN A 22 20.42 -1.87 13.38
CA ASN A 22 21.71 -2.34 13.87
C ASN A 22 22.28 -3.61 13.16
N PRO A 23 22.44 -3.66 11.85
CA PRO A 23 22.03 -2.75 10.78
C PRO A 23 20.61 -3.04 10.23
N ASN A 24 20.06 -2.10 9.45
CA ASN A 24 18.81 -2.31 8.74
C ASN A 24 19.02 -3.13 7.45
N LEU A 25 18.86 -4.43 7.54
CA LEU A 25 19.03 -5.35 6.40
C LEU A 25 17.90 -5.23 5.35
N GLN A 26 16.79 -4.56 5.67
CA GLN A 26 15.71 -4.31 4.70
C GLN A 26 16.13 -3.27 3.63
N GLN A 27 17.23 -2.53 3.86
CA GLN A 27 17.75 -1.55 2.92
C GLN A 27 18.82 -2.13 1.97
N ILE A 28 19.11 -3.42 2.02
CA ILE A 28 20.02 -4.07 1.06
C ILE A 28 19.47 -3.83 -0.36
N PRO A 29 20.31 -3.29 -1.29
CA PRO A 29 19.87 -2.95 -2.62
C PRO A 29 19.36 -4.18 -3.38
N ALA A 30 18.06 -4.23 -3.66
CA ALA A 30 17.45 -5.31 -4.41
C ALA A 30 17.34 -5.00 -5.91
N ARG A 31 17.19 -3.71 -6.26
CA ARG A 31 16.94 -3.26 -7.64
C ARG A 31 18.24 -2.97 -8.42
N ASN A 32 19.35 -2.76 -7.74
CA ASN A 32 20.64 -2.56 -8.39
C ASN A 32 21.17 -3.91 -8.84
N LYS A 33 21.34 -4.08 -10.15
CA LYS A 33 21.74 -5.36 -10.77
C LYS A 33 23.18 -5.75 -10.49
N ASP A 34 24.04 -4.80 -10.16
CA ASP A 34 25.45 -5.07 -9.85
C ASP A 34 25.70 -5.25 -8.35
N LEU A 35 25.24 -4.27 -7.55
CA LEU A 35 25.47 -4.27 -6.10
C LEU A 35 24.56 -5.27 -5.36
N GLY A 36 23.31 -5.41 -5.80
CA GLY A 36 22.35 -6.28 -5.12
C GLY A 36 22.83 -7.72 -4.99
N PRO A 37 23.17 -8.40 -6.09
CA PRO A 37 23.69 -9.76 -6.04
C PRO A 37 24.99 -9.90 -5.22
N ARG A 38 25.91 -8.96 -5.36
CA ARG A 38 27.20 -8.97 -4.63
C ARG A 38 27.00 -8.87 -3.13
N ILE A 39 26.17 -7.95 -2.66
CA ILE A 39 25.90 -7.78 -1.22
C ILE A 39 25.13 -8.99 -0.69
N ARG A 40 24.15 -9.51 -1.44
CA ARG A 40 23.37 -10.66 -1.05
C ARG A 40 24.20 -11.96 -0.97
N SER A 41 25.21 -12.11 -1.83
CA SER A 41 26.12 -13.27 -1.78
C SER A 41 27.00 -13.34 -0.54
N LEU A 42 27.10 -12.24 0.25
CA LEU A 42 27.79 -12.24 1.54
C LEU A 42 26.98 -12.95 2.64
N PHE A 43 25.70 -13.14 2.45
CA PHE A 43 24.85 -13.86 3.38
C PHE A 43 24.79 -15.31 2.96
N ILE A 44 25.53 -16.14 3.66
CA ILE A 44 25.60 -17.57 3.44
C ILE A 44 24.90 -18.32 4.59
N PRO A 45 24.25 -19.45 4.34
CA PRO A 45 23.73 -20.30 5.41
C PRO A 45 24.87 -20.95 6.19
N GLU A 46 24.58 -21.45 7.37
CA GLU A 46 25.49 -22.31 8.12
C GLU A 46 25.82 -23.59 7.33
N GLU A 47 26.93 -24.24 7.70
CA GLU A 47 27.33 -25.48 7.07
C GLU A 47 26.19 -26.51 7.15
N HIS A 48 25.96 -27.23 6.06
CA HIS A 48 24.84 -28.17 5.88
C HIS A 48 23.42 -27.56 5.90
N CYS A 49 23.26 -26.22 6.01
CA CYS A 49 22.01 -25.52 5.92
C CYS A 49 21.77 -24.90 4.52
N LYS A 50 20.53 -24.55 4.23
CA LYS A 50 20.14 -23.84 3.00
C LYS A 50 19.26 -22.65 3.35
N TRP A 51 19.33 -21.58 2.55
CA TRP A 51 18.38 -20.51 2.61
C TRP A 51 17.07 -20.88 1.92
N GLY A 52 15.95 -20.71 2.61
CA GLY A 52 14.63 -20.72 2.01
C GLY A 52 14.15 -19.26 1.85
N CYS A 53 13.75 -18.89 0.63
CA CYS A 53 13.15 -17.58 0.36
C CYS A 53 11.68 -17.79 -0.01
N PHE A 54 10.77 -17.28 0.82
CA PHE A 54 9.34 -17.41 0.65
C PHE A 54 8.72 -16.01 0.59
N ASP A 55 8.01 -15.71 -0.48
CA ASP A 55 7.30 -14.44 -0.66
C ASP A 55 5.88 -14.70 -1.17
N TYR A 56 4.92 -13.94 -0.64
CA TYR A 56 3.55 -14.02 -1.12
C TYR A 56 3.42 -13.34 -2.49
N SER A 57 2.96 -14.08 -3.48
CA SER A 57 2.68 -13.51 -4.79
C SER A 57 1.53 -12.50 -4.69
N GLN A 58 1.84 -11.24 -4.98
CA GLN A 58 0.84 -10.16 -5.10
C GLN A 58 -0.07 -10.01 -3.88
N GLN A 59 0.46 -10.10 -2.67
CA GLN A 59 -0.33 -10.09 -1.44
C GLN A 59 -1.27 -8.87 -1.35
N GLU A 60 -0.76 -7.66 -1.59
CA GLU A 60 -1.56 -6.43 -1.51
C GLU A 60 -2.67 -6.37 -2.56
N PRO A 61 -2.42 -6.61 -3.86
CA PRO A 61 -3.48 -6.73 -4.85
C PRO A 61 -4.55 -7.75 -4.52
N ARG A 62 -4.17 -8.94 -4.04
CA ARG A 62 -5.12 -9.98 -3.64
C ARG A 62 -6.04 -9.51 -2.50
N LEU A 63 -5.52 -8.79 -1.53
CA LEU A 63 -6.31 -8.22 -0.44
C LEU A 63 -7.27 -7.12 -0.94
N VAL A 64 -6.83 -6.26 -1.86
CA VAL A 64 -7.70 -5.24 -2.47
C VAL A 64 -8.87 -5.89 -3.19
N VAL A 65 -8.61 -6.89 -4.04
CA VAL A 65 -9.65 -7.65 -4.75
C VAL A 65 -10.58 -8.38 -3.78
N HIS A 66 -10.03 -9.02 -2.75
CA HIS A 66 -10.83 -9.70 -1.71
C HIS A 66 -11.80 -8.74 -1.00
N TYR A 67 -11.31 -7.60 -0.54
CA TYR A 67 -12.17 -6.62 0.12
C TYR A 67 -13.20 -5.99 -0.83
N ALA A 68 -12.83 -5.73 -2.07
CA ALA A 68 -13.77 -5.21 -3.07
C ALA A 68 -14.88 -6.22 -3.38
N ALA A 69 -14.54 -7.51 -3.50
CA ALA A 69 -15.49 -8.58 -3.70
C ALA A 69 -16.45 -8.75 -2.51
N LEU A 70 -15.94 -8.66 -1.27
CA LEU A 70 -16.78 -8.71 -0.06
C LEU A 70 -17.79 -7.55 0.02
N GLN A 71 -17.51 -6.42 -0.63
CA GLN A 71 -18.43 -5.29 -0.70
C GLN A 71 -19.37 -5.36 -1.93
N GLY A 72 -19.19 -6.32 -2.81
CA GLY A 72 -19.96 -6.45 -4.05
C GLY A 72 -19.74 -5.29 -5.04
N PHE A 73 -18.51 -4.76 -5.10
CA PHE A 73 -18.22 -3.66 -6.01
C PHE A 73 -18.17 -4.12 -7.46
N TYR A 74 -18.64 -3.26 -8.35
CA TYR A 74 -18.74 -3.52 -9.77
C TYR A 74 -17.35 -3.81 -10.42
N SER A 75 -17.32 -4.70 -11.39
CA SER A 75 -16.14 -5.09 -12.18
C SER A 75 -15.02 -5.79 -11.38
N VAL A 76 -15.31 -6.37 -10.22
CA VAL A 76 -14.31 -7.13 -9.45
C VAL A 76 -14.36 -8.63 -9.77
N GLU A 77 -15.46 -9.13 -10.29
CA GLU A 77 -15.72 -10.55 -10.54
C GLU A 77 -14.70 -11.17 -11.50
N ASP A 78 -14.41 -10.49 -12.61
CA ASP A 78 -13.43 -10.96 -13.62
C ASP A 78 -12.05 -11.16 -13.00
N VAL A 79 -11.66 -10.26 -12.10
CA VAL A 79 -10.37 -10.34 -11.40
C VAL A 79 -10.37 -11.47 -10.37
N VAL A 80 -11.48 -11.67 -9.67
CA VAL A 80 -11.66 -12.80 -8.73
C VAL A 80 -11.54 -14.13 -9.47
N ASP A 81 -12.20 -14.27 -10.61
CA ASP A 81 -12.17 -15.50 -11.38
C ASP A 81 -10.81 -15.78 -12.00
N ALA A 82 -10.10 -14.74 -12.45
CA ALA A 82 -8.71 -14.86 -12.86
C ALA A 82 -7.81 -15.40 -11.74
N TYR A 83 -7.98 -14.90 -10.52
CA TYR A 83 -7.22 -15.41 -9.36
C TYR A 83 -7.59 -16.85 -8.96
N LYS A 84 -8.84 -17.26 -9.12
CA LYS A 84 -9.27 -18.66 -8.89
C LYS A 84 -8.69 -19.61 -9.93
N GLY A 85 -8.50 -19.13 -11.17
CA GLY A 85 -7.95 -19.91 -12.28
C GLY A 85 -6.45 -20.18 -12.19
N GLY A 86 -5.71 -19.57 -11.24
CA GLY A 86 -4.28 -19.78 -11.05
C GLY A 86 -3.45 -18.51 -10.86
N ASP A 87 -2.31 -18.42 -11.55
CA ASP A 87 -1.36 -17.32 -11.43
C ASP A 87 -1.79 -16.08 -12.24
N ALA A 88 -2.77 -15.34 -11.72
CA ALA A 88 -3.18 -14.09 -12.31
C ALA A 88 -2.17 -12.95 -12.01
N ASP A 89 -1.76 -12.22 -13.04
CA ASP A 89 -1.03 -10.97 -12.89
C ASP A 89 -2.01 -9.79 -12.78
N PHE A 90 -2.30 -9.33 -11.58
CA PHE A 90 -3.20 -8.20 -11.33
C PHE A 90 -2.85 -6.96 -12.15
N HIS A 91 -1.56 -6.68 -12.32
CA HIS A 91 -1.14 -5.50 -13.08
C HIS A 91 -1.41 -5.66 -14.57
N GLN A 92 -1.33 -6.87 -15.10
CA GLN A 92 -1.69 -7.17 -16.47
C GLN A 92 -3.21 -7.13 -16.66
N ILE A 93 -3.98 -7.75 -15.76
CA ILE A 93 -5.45 -7.70 -15.81
C ILE A 93 -5.96 -6.26 -15.81
N VAL A 94 -5.42 -5.42 -14.93
CA VAL A 94 -5.78 -4.00 -14.87
C VAL A 94 -5.31 -3.24 -16.12
N ALA A 95 -4.17 -3.58 -16.68
CA ALA A 95 -3.68 -3.00 -17.92
C ALA A 95 -4.65 -3.29 -19.09
N ASP A 96 -5.10 -4.54 -19.19
CA ASP A 96 -6.04 -4.97 -20.23
C ASP A 96 -7.43 -4.33 -20.04
N MET A 97 -7.94 -4.29 -18.80
CA MET A 97 -9.22 -3.63 -18.48
C MET A 97 -9.19 -2.13 -18.79
N ALA A 98 -8.11 -1.45 -18.47
CA ALA A 98 -7.97 -0.01 -18.63
C ALA A 98 -7.42 0.42 -19.99
N ASP A 99 -7.05 -0.52 -20.83
CA ASP A 99 -6.38 -0.28 -22.13
C ASP A 99 -5.14 0.62 -21.98
N ILE A 100 -4.24 0.23 -21.07
CA ILE A 100 -2.98 0.93 -20.77
C ILE A 100 -1.82 -0.05 -20.69
N GLY A 101 -0.57 0.46 -20.77
CA GLY A 101 0.60 -0.39 -20.62
C GLY A 101 0.72 -1.00 -19.20
N ARG A 102 1.20 -2.25 -19.08
CA ARG A 102 1.39 -2.95 -17.81
C ARG A 102 2.25 -2.17 -16.81
N PHE A 103 3.27 -1.44 -17.28
CA PHE A 103 4.11 -0.59 -16.42
C PHE A 103 3.30 0.57 -15.83
N GLN A 104 2.46 1.21 -16.64
CA GLN A 104 1.55 2.27 -16.17
C GLN A 104 0.54 1.72 -15.15
N ALA A 105 -0.09 0.57 -15.46
CA ALA A 105 -1.01 -0.10 -14.54
C ALA A 105 -0.34 -0.43 -13.20
N LYS A 106 0.87 -0.97 -13.22
CA LYS A 106 1.65 -1.26 -12.00
C LYS A 106 1.91 0.01 -11.18
N THR A 107 2.33 1.09 -11.83
CA THR A 107 2.61 2.37 -11.16
C THR A 107 1.35 2.96 -10.54
N ILE A 108 0.23 2.95 -11.28
CA ILE A 108 -1.07 3.44 -10.79
C ILE A 108 -1.57 2.57 -9.63
N ASN A 109 -1.58 1.25 -9.77
CA ASN A 109 -2.05 0.34 -8.74
C ASN A 109 -1.30 0.54 -7.41
N LEU A 110 0.03 0.47 -7.46
CA LEU A 110 0.85 0.69 -6.27
C LEU A 110 0.67 2.10 -5.71
N GLY A 111 0.60 3.10 -6.58
CA GLY A 111 0.38 4.47 -6.18
C GLY A 111 -0.95 4.68 -5.46
N LEU A 112 -2.03 4.15 -6.00
CA LEU A 112 -3.36 4.27 -5.40
C LEU A 112 -3.45 3.56 -4.05
N PHE A 113 -2.88 2.36 -3.93
CA PHE A 113 -2.87 1.65 -2.64
C PHE A 113 -2.19 2.46 -1.52
N TYR A 114 -1.29 3.38 -1.89
CA TYR A 114 -0.61 4.28 -0.96
C TYR A 114 -1.07 5.74 -1.04
N GLY A 115 -2.23 6.01 -1.62
CA GLY A 115 -2.82 7.35 -1.66
C GLY A 115 -2.13 8.33 -2.62
N MET A 116 -1.50 7.84 -3.69
CA MET A 116 -0.84 8.68 -4.68
C MET A 116 -1.84 9.55 -5.44
N GLY A 117 -1.61 10.86 -5.46
CA GLY A 117 -2.35 11.80 -6.29
C GLY A 117 -1.76 11.96 -7.70
N LYS A 118 -2.50 12.67 -8.56
CA LYS A 118 -2.17 12.91 -9.98
C LYS A 118 -0.76 13.51 -10.20
N ASN A 119 -0.35 14.45 -9.34
CA ASN A 119 0.96 15.11 -9.48
C ASN A 119 2.13 14.12 -9.29
N LYS A 120 1.99 13.19 -8.35
CA LYS A 120 3.00 12.15 -8.13
C LYS A 120 3.00 11.13 -9.27
N LEU A 121 1.82 10.75 -9.79
CA LEU A 121 1.70 9.90 -10.97
C LEU A 121 2.39 10.51 -12.18
N GLN A 122 2.19 11.80 -12.42
CA GLN A 122 2.85 12.55 -13.48
C GLN A 122 4.38 12.45 -13.39
N ALA A 123 4.93 12.66 -12.21
CA ALA A 123 6.37 12.59 -11.97
C ALA A 123 6.93 11.16 -12.14
N GLU A 124 6.23 10.16 -11.65
CA GLU A 124 6.66 8.75 -11.72
C GLU A 124 6.66 8.20 -13.16
N LEU A 125 5.72 8.65 -13.99
CA LEU A 125 5.59 8.20 -15.38
C LEU A 125 6.30 9.12 -16.40
N GLY A 126 6.79 10.29 -15.96
CA GLY A 126 7.40 11.28 -16.86
C GLY A 126 6.45 11.86 -17.91
N ILE A 127 5.14 11.92 -17.60
CA ILE A 127 4.09 12.40 -18.51
C ILE A 127 3.64 13.83 -18.13
N ASN A 128 2.95 14.53 -19.04
CA ASN A 128 2.42 15.83 -18.75
C ASN A 128 1.11 15.75 -17.92
N LYS A 129 0.64 16.90 -17.41
CA LYS A 129 -0.54 16.98 -16.54
C LYS A 129 -1.81 16.46 -17.21
N LEU A 130 -2.04 16.81 -18.47
CA LEU A 130 -3.22 16.37 -19.23
C LEU A 130 -3.23 14.86 -19.42
N GLN A 131 -2.10 14.28 -19.82
CA GLN A 131 -1.93 12.84 -19.95
C GLN A 131 -2.16 12.11 -18.60
N ALA A 132 -1.66 12.66 -17.50
CA ALA A 132 -1.87 12.08 -16.17
C ALA A 132 -3.36 12.12 -15.76
N GLU A 133 -4.07 13.20 -16.07
CA GLU A 133 -5.49 13.32 -15.78
C GLU A 133 -6.33 12.36 -16.62
N GLU A 134 -6.02 12.23 -17.90
CA GLU A 134 -6.71 11.31 -18.81
C GLU A 134 -6.48 9.85 -18.41
N LEU A 135 -5.24 9.47 -18.13
CA LEU A 135 -4.87 8.15 -17.64
C LEU A 135 -5.57 7.80 -16.32
N PHE A 136 -5.65 8.75 -15.40
CA PHE A 136 -6.36 8.57 -14.14
C PHE A 136 -7.87 8.37 -14.34
N LYS A 137 -8.46 9.16 -15.24
CA LYS A 137 -9.88 9.04 -15.60
C LYS A 137 -10.17 7.70 -16.26
N GLN A 138 -9.35 7.29 -17.23
CA GLN A 138 -9.47 6.01 -17.91
C GLN A 138 -9.38 4.84 -16.94
N TYR A 139 -8.36 4.85 -16.07
CA TYR A 139 -8.19 3.84 -15.05
C TYR A 139 -9.44 3.73 -14.15
N HIS A 140 -9.90 4.83 -13.57
CA HIS A 140 -11.04 4.81 -12.66
C HIS A 140 -12.37 4.46 -13.32
N SER A 141 -12.52 4.72 -14.61
CA SER A 141 -13.73 4.33 -15.35
C SER A 141 -13.77 2.83 -15.64
N LYS A 142 -12.61 2.21 -15.86
CA LYS A 142 -12.48 0.80 -16.24
C LYS A 142 -12.23 -0.12 -15.04
N VAL A 143 -11.62 0.41 -13.98
CA VAL A 143 -11.29 -0.34 -12.74
C VAL A 143 -11.90 0.38 -11.51
N PRO A 144 -13.24 0.52 -11.47
CA PRO A 144 -13.90 1.35 -10.46
C PRO A 144 -13.78 0.80 -9.04
N PHE A 145 -13.68 -0.51 -8.87
CA PHE A 145 -13.66 -1.16 -7.55
C PHE A 145 -12.50 -0.71 -6.66
N VAL A 146 -11.35 -0.35 -7.25
CA VAL A 146 -10.19 0.15 -6.48
C VAL A 146 -10.53 1.47 -5.81
N LYS A 147 -11.12 2.41 -6.57
CA LYS A 147 -11.56 3.70 -6.02
C LYS A 147 -12.70 3.54 -5.03
N GLN A 148 -13.69 2.73 -5.37
CA GLN A 148 -14.83 2.43 -4.49
C GLN A 148 -14.39 1.88 -3.14
N LEU A 149 -13.40 0.98 -3.13
CA LEU A 149 -12.83 0.44 -1.90
C LEU A 149 -12.13 1.54 -1.08
N MET A 150 -11.32 2.37 -1.74
CA MET A 150 -10.64 3.48 -1.06
C MET A 150 -11.65 4.44 -0.42
N ASP A 151 -12.67 4.85 -1.16
CA ASP A 151 -13.72 5.76 -0.69
C ASP A 151 -14.49 5.13 0.49
N ALA A 152 -14.84 3.85 0.41
CA ALA A 152 -15.52 3.12 1.48
C ALA A 152 -14.67 3.00 2.76
N VAL A 153 -13.36 2.75 2.62
CA VAL A 153 -12.44 2.68 3.78
C VAL A 153 -12.26 4.05 4.41
N MET A 154 -12.13 5.10 3.59
CA MET A 154 -12.03 6.49 4.08
C MET A 154 -13.29 6.92 4.80
N ASP A 155 -14.48 6.67 4.23
CA ASP A 155 -15.77 6.96 4.88
C ASP A 155 -15.88 6.23 6.23
N ARG A 156 -15.51 4.95 6.26
CA ARG A 156 -15.51 4.18 7.52
C ARG A 156 -14.54 4.75 8.55
N ALA A 157 -13.33 5.16 8.12
CA ALA A 157 -12.36 5.81 8.99
C ALA A 157 -12.90 7.12 9.57
N GLN A 158 -13.50 7.95 8.73
CA GLN A 158 -14.10 9.22 9.14
C GLN A 158 -15.28 9.05 10.12
N ARG A 159 -16.12 8.04 9.90
CA ARG A 159 -17.27 7.80 10.81
C ARG A 159 -16.88 7.16 12.13
N LYS A 160 -15.83 6.34 12.16
CA LYS A 160 -15.50 5.51 13.33
C LYS A 160 -14.18 5.84 14.00
N GLY A 161 -13.37 6.74 13.45
CA GLY A 161 -12.01 7.04 13.92
C GLY A 161 -11.07 5.82 13.91
N LYS A 162 -11.47 4.71 13.27
CA LYS A 162 -10.71 3.46 13.23
C LYS A 162 -11.13 2.57 12.08
N VAL A 163 -10.21 1.75 11.59
CA VAL A 163 -10.48 0.64 10.68
C VAL A 163 -9.94 -0.67 11.26
N ARG A 164 -10.49 -1.79 10.80
CA ARG A 164 -10.06 -3.13 11.21
C ARG A 164 -9.57 -3.90 9.98
N THR A 165 -8.42 -4.52 10.11
CA THR A 165 -7.87 -5.41 9.07
C THR A 165 -8.62 -6.74 9.02
N LEU A 166 -8.37 -7.56 7.99
CA LEU A 166 -8.96 -8.89 7.80
C LEU A 166 -8.79 -9.78 9.04
N LEU A 167 -7.61 -9.79 9.63
CA LEU A 167 -7.28 -10.59 10.81
C LEU A 167 -7.65 -9.90 12.14
N GLY A 168 -8.44 -8.84 12.09
CA GLY A 168 -8.98 -8.21 13.28
C GLY A 168 -8.13 -7.12 13.91
N ARG A 169 -6.92 -6.84 13.41
CA ARG A 169 -6.08 -5.75 13.91
C ARG A 169 -6.78 -4.41 13.72
N LEU A 170 -6.79 -3.59 14.78
CA LEU A 170 -7.33 -2.24 14.73
C LEU A 170 -6.24 -1.24 14.36
N CYS A 171 -6.52 -0.41 13.35
CA CYS A 171 -5.82 0.83 13.07
C CYS A 171 -6.67 1.98 13.60
N ARG A 172 -6.16 2.72 14.57
CA ARG A 172 -6.80 3.91 15.15
C ARG A 172 -6.13 5.16 14.61
N PHE A 173 -6.94 6.17 14.34
CA PHE A 173 -6.48 7.47 13.89
C PHE A 173 -6.51 8.45 15.06
N HIS A 174 -5.55 8.33 15.96
CA HIS A 174 -5.48 9.12 17.21
C HIS A 174 -5.18 10.61 16.99
N LEU A 175 -4.75 11.00 15.78
CA LEU A 175 -4.62 12.39 15.35
C LEU A 175 -5.86 12.91 14.60
N TRP A 176 -6.96 12.16 14.65
CA TRP A 176 -8.22 12.54 14.03
C TRP A 176 -9.26 12.75 15.11
N GLU A 177 -9.93 13.90 15.08
CA GLU A 177 -11.01 14.24 15.99
C GLU A 177 -12.36 14.36 15.30
N PRO A 178 -13.46 14.01 15.97
CA PRO A 178 -14.79 14.21 15.44
C PRO A 178 -15.14 15.72 15.42
N ASN A 179 -15.61 16.20 14.30
CA ASN A 179 -16.22 17.53 14.21
C ASN A 179 -17.63 17.53 14.86
N GLN A 180 -18.31 18.68 14.84
CA GLN A 180 -19.66 18.84 15.36
C GLN A 180 -20.72 17.88 14.78
N PHE A 181 -20.44 17.25 13.63
CA PHE A 181 -21.29 16.24 12.99
C PHE A 181 -20.83 14.79 13.26
N GLY A 182 -19.86 14.59 14.15
CA GLY A 182 -19.31 13.27 14.45
C GLY A 182 -18.39 12.68 13.36
N ILE A 183 -17.98 13.50 12.38
CA ILE A 183 -17.07 13.07 11.31
C ILE A 183 -15.63 13.31 11.75
N HIS A 184 -14.84 12.25 11.84
CA HIS A 184 -13.44 12.35 12.21
C HIS A 184 -12.61 12.94 11.06
N LYS A 185 -11.79 13.92 11.37
CA LYS A 185 -10.83 14.57 10.46
C LYS A 185 -9.46 14.67 11.12
N PRO A 186 -8.37 14.67 10.33
CA PRO A 186 -7.04 14.91 10.89
C PRO A 186 -6.99 16.27 11.57
N LEU A 187 -6.37 16.32 12.75
CA LEU A 187 -6.05 17.58 13.41
C LEU A 187 -5.19 18.46 12.49
N PRO A 188 -5.39 19.77 12.49
CA PRO A 188 -4.43 20.71 11.90
C PRO A 188 -3.02 20.44 12.42
N HIS A 189 -2.00 20.70 11.59
CA HIS A 189 -0.61 20.37 11.96
C HIS A 189 -0.17 21.08 13.23
N ASP A 190 -0.54 22.35 13.38
CA ASP A 190 -0.15 23.17 14.52
C ASP A 190 -0.84 22.71 15.82
N ASP A 191 -2.11 22.32 15.74
CA ASP A 191 -2.86 21.77 16.88
C ASP A 191 -2.28 20.40 17.29
N ALA A 192 -1.95 19.54 16.31
CA ALA A 192 -1.31 18.26 16.57
C ALA A 192 0.09 18.43 17.20
N LEU A 193 0.87 19.43 16.80
CA LEU A 193 2.15 19.77 17.42
C LEU A 193 1.99 20.27 18.84
N ALA A 194 0.98 21.11 19.11
CA ALA A 194 0.72 21.66 20.43
C ALA A 194 0.28 20.57 21.43
N GLU A 195 -0.54 19.62 20.97
CA GLU A 195 -1.10 18.58 21.83
C GLU A 195 -0.15 17.41 22.06
N HIS A 196 0.62 17.02 21.05
CA HIS A 196 1.43 15.79 21.07
C HIS A 196 2.95 16.01 20.92
N GLY A 197 3.40 17.24 20.76
CA GLY A 197 4.81 17.63 20.72
C GLY A 197 5.52 17.43 19.38
N PRO A 198 6.78 17.89 19.29
CA PRO A 198 7.58 17.78 18.08
C PRO A 198 7.94 16.32 17.78
N GLY A 199 7.84 15.93 16.55
CA GLY A 199 8.12 14.55 16.09
C GLY A 199 6.88 13.77 15.65
N ILE A 200 5.71 14.35 15.82
CA ILE A 200 4.48 13.80 15.23
C ILE A 200 4.57 13.83 13.71
N ARG A 201 4.42 12.67 13.11
CA ARG A 201 4.30 12.54 11.65
C ARG A 201 2.82 12.42 11.32
N ARG A 202 2.35 13.23 10.36
CA ARG A 202 1.00 13.06 9.81
C ARG A 202 0.83 11.62 9.34
N ALA A 203 -0.23 10.98 9.80
CA ALA A 203 -0.69 9.68 9.31
C ALA A 203 -1.27 9.82 7.91
#